data_d693aa33a076fe712ca942ca093d3399
#
_entry.id   d693aa33a076fe712ca942ca093d3399
#
_cell.length_a   1.000
_cell.length_b   1.000
_cell.length_c   1.000
_cell.angle_alpha   90.00
_cell.angle_beta   90.00
_cell.angle_gamma   90.00
#
_symmetry.space_group_name_H-M   'P 1'
#
loop_
_entity.id
_entity.type
_entity.pdbx_description
1 polymer ?
#
loop_
_entity_poly.entity_id
_entity_poly.type
_entity_poly.pdbx_seq_one_letter_code
_entity_poly.pdbx_strand_id
1 'polypeptide(L)'
;NVGEDKVSKHIKAPVPVNISLSVSILTRYQTDMDQILSNFIPYNNPYIIISWKVPSSQNLVSDLEIRSEVMWSGDISLDYPKEVSSTMPYRVSAATSFTIKGWLFKKNTDNNVKNIFTIDQTFVPISGFEYE
;
A
#
# COMPACT_ATOMS: atom_id res chain seq x y z
N ASN A 1 -8.67 -14.90 -41.74
CA ASN A 1 -7.94 -14.68 -40.49
C ASN A 1 -8.91 -14.15 -39.46
N VAL A 2 -9.38 -15.03 -38.62
CA VAL A 2 -10.16 -14.67 -37.47
C VAL A 2 -9.24 -13.89 -36.55
N GLY A 3 -9.51 -12.60 -36.36
CA GLY A 3 -8.71 -11.78 -35.49
C GLY A 3 -8.72 -12.37 -34.07
N GLU A 4 -7.55 -12.55 -33.51
CA GLU A 4 -7.42 -12.94 -32.13
C GLU A 4 -8.17 -11.93 -31.26
N ASP A 5 -9.10 -12.40 -30.45
CA ASP A 5 -9.78 -11.59 -29.45
C ASP A 5 -8.72 -11.05 -28.45
N LYS A 6 -8.21 -9.88 -28.71
CA LYS A 6 -7.27 -9.24 -27.77
C LYS A 6 -8.07 -8.71 -26.59
N VAL A 7 -7.91 -9.36 -25.46
CA VAL A 7 -8.46 -8.90 -24.19
C VAL A 7 -7.48 -7.97 -23.52
N SER A 8 -7.85 -6.72 -23.33
CA SER A 8 -7.04 -5.79 -22.55
C SER A 8 -7.50 -5.78 -21.09
N LYS A 9 -6.55 -5.96 -20.18
CA LYS A 9 -6.79 -5.88 -18.75
C LYS A 9 -6.57 -4.45 -18.29
N HIS A 10 -7.63 -3.80 -17.80
CA HIS A 10 -7.53 -2.49 -17.20
C HIS A 10 -7.27 -2.61 -15.70
N ILE A 11 -6.18 -2.00 -15.25
CA ILE A 11 -5.84 -1.90 -13.84
C ILE A 11 -6.03 -0.46 -13.41
N LYS A 12 -6.81 -0.26 -12.36
CA LYS A 12 -6.99 1.07 -11.78
C LYS A 12 -5.71 1.51 -11.09
N ALA A 13 -5.31 2.76 -11.31
CA ALA A 13 -4.14 3.33 -10.65
C ALA A 13 -4.33 3.31 -9.13
N PRO A 14 -3.28 2.95 -8.37
CA PRO A 14 -3.30 3.03 -6.92
C PRO A 14 -3.38 4.48 -6.45
N VAL A 15 -4.01 4.70 -5.32
CA VAL A 15 -4.12 6.02 -4.70
C VAL A 15 -3.01 6.19 -3.67
N PRO A 16 -2.17 7.23 -3.78
CA PRO A 16 -1.16 7.52 -2.77
C PRO A 16 -1.83 8.00 -1.48
N VAL A 17 -1.41 7.46 -0.35
CA VAL A 17 -1.93 7.81 0.98
C VAL A 17 -0.81 7.92 1.98
N ASN A 18 -1.02 8.77 2.99
CA ASN A 18 -0.16 8.84 4.16
C ASN A 18 -0.85 8.09 5.31
N ILE A 19 -0.18 7.06 5.81
CA ILE A 19 -0.69 6.25 6.91
C ILE A 19 0.05 6.66 8.18
N SER A 20 -0.70 7.16 9.15
CA SER A 20 -0.13 7.51 10.46
C SER A 20 -0.18 6.30 11.37
N LEU A 21 0.96 5.97 11.97
CA LEU A 21 1.11 4.91 12.94
C LEU A 21 1.53 5.50 14.28
N SER A 22 0.82 5.12 15.33
CA SER A 22 1.23 5.39 16.70
C SER A 22 1.86 4.13 17.28
N VAL A 23 3.06 4.27 17.82
CA VAL A 23 3.78 3.18 18.46
C VAL A 23 3.90 3.47 19.95
N SER A 24 3.45 2.55 20.78
CA SER A 24 3.58 2.61 22.22
C SER A 24 4.47 1.48 22.71
N ILE A 25 5.44 1.82 23.55
CA ILE A 25 6.35 0.88 24.16
C ILE A 25 6.10 0.91 25.66
N LEU A 26 5.92 -0.25 26.25
CA LEU A 26 5.74 -0.42 27.68
C LEU A 26 6.83 -1.32 28.22
N THR A 27 7.54 -0.82 29.23
CA THR A 27 8.57 -1.60 29.91
C THR A 27 8.38 -1.52 31.42
N ARG A 28 8.94 -2.48 32.11
CA ARG A 28 8.94 -2.52 33.57
C ARG A 28 10.08 -1.71 34.16
N TYR A 29 11.22 -1.66 33.46
CA TYR A 29 12.43 -1.01 33.92
C TYR A 29 12.85 0.09 32.93
N GLN A 30 13.41 1.16 33.49
CA GLN A 30 13.90 2.27 32.70
C GLN A 30 15.08 1.87 31.81
N THR A 31 15.96 0.98 32.31
CA THR A 31 17.09 0.47 31.55
C THR A 31 16.65 -0.27 30.28
N ASP A 32 15.57 -1.03 30.35
CA ASP A 32 15.02 -1.71 29.19
C ASP A 32 14.46 -0.72 28.17
N MET A 33 13.79 0.33 28.63
CA MET A 33 13.30 1.40 27.79
C MET A 33 14.44 2.09 27.06
N ASP A 34 15.52 2.46 27.77
CA ASP A 34 16.68 3.13 27.19
C ASP A 34 17.38 2.23 26.17
N GLN A 35 17.47 0.93 26.37
CA GLN A 35 18.02 -0.02 25.41
C GLN A 35 17.16 -0.13 24.15
N ILE A 36 15.86 -0.23 24.31
CA ILE A 36 14.92 -0.33 23.18
C ILE A 36 15.01 0.96 22.34
N LEU A 37 14.95 2.12 22.98
CA LEU A 37 15.03 3.40 22.28
C LEU A 37 16.37 3.59 21.59
N SER A 38 17.47 3.22 22.21
CA SER A 38 18.81 3.32 21.63
C SER A 38 19.01 2.41 20.43
N ASN A 39 18.36 1.25 20.41
CA ASN A 39 18.44 0.32 19.29
C ASN A 39 17.44 0.63 18.18
N PHE A 40 16.35 1.32 18.50
CA PHE A 40 15.27 1.57 17.56
C PHE A 40 15.42 2.91 16.84
N ILE A 41 15.64 3.99 17.58
CA ILE A 41 15.59 5.36 17.04
C ILE A 41 16.69 5.69 16.04
N PRO A 42 17.97 5.34 16.26
CA PRO A 42 19.03 5.68 15.32
C PRO A 42 18.84 5.09 13.94
N TYR A 43 18.17 3.92 13.84
CA TYR A 43 17.91 3.27 12.58
C TYR A 43 16.73 3.87 11.80
N ASN A 44 15.90 4.68 12.46
CA ASN A 44 14.72 5.29 11.86
C ASN A 44 14.99 6.68 11.29
N ASN A 45 16.17 7.21 11.45
CA ASN A 45 16.54 8.55 11.01
C ASN A 45 17.53 8.49 9.84
N PRO A 46 17.28 9.14 8.69
CA PRO A 46 16.13 10.03 8.42
C PRO A 46 14.84 9.30 8.06
N TYR A 47 14.91 8.08 7.55
CA TYR A 47 13.73 7.30 7.16
C TYR A 47 14.08 5.81 7.00
N ILE A 48 13.05 4.97 7.01
CA ILE A 48 13.18 3.56 6.71
C ILE A 48 12.44 3.29 5.40
N ILE A 49 12.97 2.38 4.62
CA ILE A 49 12.27 1.88 3.44
C ILE A 49 11.74 0.48 3.74
N ILE A 50 10.44 0.32 3.59
CA ILE A 50 9.80 -1.00 3.62
C ILE A 50 9.36 -1.40 2.22
N SER A 51 9.50 -2.65 1.89
CA SER A 51 9.04 -3.19 0.62
C SER A 51 7.95 -4.22 0.85
N TRP A 52 6.95 -4.18 -0.01
CA TRP A 52 5.90 -5.19 -0.02
C TRP A 52 5.54 -5.59 -1.45
N LYS A 53 4.99 -6.79 -1.60
CA LYS A 53 4.51 -7.25 -2.90
C LYS A 53 3.15 -6.66 -3.20
N VAL A 54 2.98 -6.21 -4.44
CA VAL A 54 1.67 -5.78 -4.93
C VAL A 54 0.73 -7.00 -4.99
N PRO A 55 -0.54 -6.86 -4.55
CA PRO A 55 -1.50 -7.95 -4.66
C PRO A 55 -1.60 -8.47 -6.10
N SER A 56 -1.65 -9.77 -6.27
CA SER A 56 -1.67 -10.42 -7.59
C SER A 56 -2.84 -9.98 -8.47
N SER A 57 -3.95 -9.59 -7.85
CA SER A 57 -5.12 -9.04 -8.56
C SER A 57 -4.87 -7.67 -9.19
N GLN A 58 -3.84 -6.96 -8.75
CA GLN A 58 -3.48 -5.62 -9.21
C GLN A 58 -2.18 -5.60 -10.00
N ASN A 59 -1.57 -6.74 -10.17
CA ASN A 59 -0.26 -6.87 -10.76
C ASN A 59 -0.33 -7.44 -12.18
N LEU A 60 0.25 -6.72 -13.15
CA LEU A 60 0.41 -7.19 -14.53
C LEU A 60 1.63 -8.08 -14.71
N VAL A 61 2.62 -7.88 -13.85
CA VAL A 61 3.90 -8.59 -13.89
C VAL A 61 4.04 -9.33 -12.57
N SER A 62 4.38 -10.61 -12.63
CA SER A 62 4.67 -11.39 -11.43
C SER A 62 5.83 -10.74 -10.65
N ASP A 63 5.69 -10.70 -9.33
CA ASP A 63 6.71 -10.21 -8.40
C ASP A 63 7.02 -8.70 -8.43
N LEU A 64 6.03 -7.88 -8.76
CA LEU A 64 6.17 -6.43 -8.60
C LEU A 64 6.22 -6.06 -7.12
N GLU A 65 7.29 -5.39 -6.71
CA GLU A 65 7.45 -4.84 -5.36
C GLU A 65 7.28 -3.33 -5.35
N ILE A 66 6.58 -2.84 -4.34
CA ILE A 66 6.50 -1.41 -4.03
C ILE A 66 7.34 -1.13 -2.80
N ARG A 67 8.14 -0.08 -2.88
CA ARG A 67 8.90 0.45 -1.76
C ARG A 67 8.21 1.67 -1.21
N SER A 68 8.01 1.69 0.09
CA SER A 68 7.39 2.79 0.81
C SER A 68 8.34 3.36 1.83
N GLU A 69 8.36 4.68 1.90
CA GLU A 69 9.14 5.41 2.85
C GLU A 69 8.37 5.54 4.17
N VAL A 70 9.02 5.23 5.27
CA VAL A 70 8.50 5.40 6.62
C VAL A 70 9.28 6.52 7.29
N MET A 71 8.60 7.60 7.60
CA MET A 71 9.20 8.76 8.25
C MET A 71 8.83 8.77 9.73
N TRP A 72 9.84 8.96 10.56
CA TRP A 72 9.63 9.17 11.98
C TRP A 72 9.25 10.63 12.26
N SER A 73 8.32 10.86 13.20
CA SER A 73 7.89 12.22 13.56
C SER A 73 8.99 13.07 14.23
N GLY A 74 10.01 12.41 14.76
CA GLY A 74 11.08 13.10 15.50
C GLY A 74 10.79 13.29 16.99
N ASP A 75 9.60 12.97 17.45
CA ASP A 75 9.17 13.19 18.82
C ASP A 75 8.94 11.86 19.54
N ILE A 76 9.43 11.80 20.77
CA ILE A 76 9.16 10.69 21.70
C ILE A 76 8.59 11.28 22.98
N SER A 77 7.44 10.80 23.37
CA SER A 77 6.85 11.10 24.66
C SER A 77 7.23 9.99 25.63
N LEU A 78 7.93 10.33 26.70
CA LEU A 78 8.30 9.41 27.78
C LEU A 78 7.49 9.73 29.01
N ASP A 79 6.90 8.72 29.60
CA ASP A 79 6.16 8.82 30.85
C ASP A 79 6.81 7.90 31.90
N TYR A 80 7.32 8.52 32.94
CA TYR A 80 7.86 7.84 34.10
C TYR A 80 6.92 8.08 35.27
N PRO A 81 6.27 7.04 35.83
CA PRO A 81 5.44 7.22 36.99
C PRO A 81 6.28 7.70 38.20
N LYS A 82 5.85 8.81 38.78
CA LYS A 82 6.54 9.42 39.95
C LYS A 82 6.16 8.77 41.26
N GLU A 83 5.02 8.09 41.29
CA GLU A 83 4.49 7.47 42.49
C GLU A 83 4.22 5.98 42.24
N VAL A 84 4.70 5.14 43.12
CA VAL A 84 4.44 3.71 43.15
C VAL A 84 3.34 3.45 44.14
N SER A 85 2.14 3.11 43.67
CA SER A 85 1.06 2.64 44.53
C SER A 85 0.98 1.12 44.49
N SER A 86 0.48 0.53 45.55
CA SER A 86 0.27 -0.92 45.64
C SER A 86 -0.72 -1.46 44.60
N THR A 87 -1.53 -0.58 44.02
CA THR A 87 -2.56 -0.90 43.01
C THR A 87 -2.13 -0.64 41.58
N MET A 88 -1.08 0.16 41.39
CA MET A 88 -0.53 0.44 40.04
C MET A 88 0.92 -0.04 39.94
N PRO A 89 1.21 -1.08 39.16
CA PRO A 89 2.58 -1.50 38.95
C PRO A 89 3.36 -0.41 38.25
N TYR A 90 4.62 -0.20 38.65
CA TYR A 90 5.52 0.71 37.99
C TYR A 90 5.74 0.29 36.54
N ARG A 91 5.43 1.17 35.63
CA ARG A 91 5.62 0.96 34.19
C ARG A 91 6.16 2.24 33.56
N VAL A 92 7.17 2.06 32.71
CA VAL A 92 7.69 3.13 31.89
C VAL A 92 7.04 3.02 30.51
N SER A 93 6.45 4.09 30.01
CA SER A 93 5.85 4.13 28.69
C SER A 93 6.54 5.14 27.79
N ALA A 94 6.68 4.79 26.55
CA ALA A 94 7.12 5.68 25.49
C ALA A 94 6.12 5.63 24.35
N ALA A 95 5.81 6.77 23.78
CA ALA A 95 4.96 6.88 22.62
C ALA A 95 5.65 7.71 21.54
N THR A 96 5.54 7.23 20.32
CA THR A 96 6.06 7.93 19.15
C THR A 96 5.14 7.68 17.95
N SER A 97 5.34 8.42 16.89
CA SER A 97 4.54 8.27 15.68
C SER A 97 5.40 8.20 14.43
N PHE A 98 4.87 7.50 13.45
CA PHE A 98 5.47 7.33 12.13
C PHE A 98 4.44 7.65 11.05
N THR A 99 4.93 8.11 9.92
CA THR A 99 4.11 8.28 8.71
C THR A 99 4.65 7.39 7.62
N ILE A 100 3.81 6.52 7.09
CA ILE A 100 4.14 5.65 5.97
C ILE A 100 3.53 6.26 4.72
N LYS A 101 4.34 6.48 3.70
CA LYS A 101 3.86 6.84 2.37
C LYS A 101 3.49 5.57 1.63
N GLY A 102 2.23 5.26 1.63
CA GLY A 102 1.71 4.01 1.08
C GLY A 102 0.79 4.22 -0.12
N TRP A 103 0.29 3.12 -0.62
CA TRP A 103 -0.58 3.05 -1.77
C TRP A 103 -1.79 2.19 -1.45
N LEU A 104 -2.98 2.70 -1.74
CA LEU A 104 -4.21 1.92 -1.66
C LEU A 104 -4.62 1.46 -3.06
N PHE A 105 -4.83 0.17 -3.19
CA PHE A 105 -5.29 -0.44 -4.43
C PHE A 105 -6.80 -0.58 -4.42
N LYS A 106 -7.44 -0.09 -5.46
CA LYS A 106 -8.87 -0.31 -5.66
C LYS A 106 -9.10 -1.76 -6.07
N LYS A 107 -10.14 -2.38 -5.51
CA LYS A 107 -10.54 -3.72 -5.94
C LYS A 107 -10.85 -3.70 -7.44
N ASN A 108 -10.16 -4.56 -8.17
CA ASN A 108 -10.42 -4.76 -9.58
C ASN A 108 -11.65 -5.66 -9.69
N THR A 109 -12.76 -5.11 -10.12
CA THR A 109 -13.87 -5.92 -10.62
C THR A 109 -13.50 -6.35 -12.03
N ASP A 110 -13.57 -7.65 -12.30
CA ASP A 110 -13.20 -8.25 -13.59
C ASP A 110 -13.88 -7.55 -14.78
N ASN A 111 -13.28 -6.49 -15.21
CA ASN A 111 -13.69 -5.82 -16.43
C ASN A 111 -12.76 -6.25 -17.56
N ASN A 112 -12.96 -7.46 -18.03
CA ASN A 112 -12.44 -7.85 -19.33
C ASN A 112 -13.16 -7.02 -20.38
N VAL A 113 -12.63 -5.87 -20.69
CA VAL A 113 -13.13 -5.06 -21.78
C VAL A 113 -12.60 -5.67 -23.07
N LYS A 114 -13.49 -6.23 -23.86
CA LYS A 114 -13.17 -6.63 -25.22
C LYS A 114 -13.01 -5.37 -26.07
N ASN A 115 -11.83 -5.15 -26.56
CA ASN A 115 -11.60 -4.07 -27.52
C ASN A 115 -11.87 -4.60 -28.93
N ILE A 116 -12.71 -3.88 -29.66
CA ILE A 116 -12.94 -4.16 -31.07
C ILE A 116 -11.83 -3.47 -31.86
N PHE A 117 -10.91 -4.27 -32.41
CA PHE A 117 -9.80 -3.75 -33.22
C PHE A 117 -10.13 -3.67 -34.70
N THR A 118 -11.06 -4.49 -35.17
CA THR A 118 -11.39 -4.59 -36.58
C THR A 118 -12.90 -4.73 -36.75
N ILE A 119 -13.47 -3.90 -37.54
CA ILE A 119 -14.86 -4.00 -37.98
C ILE A 119 -14.84 -4.36 -39.45
N ASP A 120 -15.15 -5.63 -39.77
CA ASP A 120 -15.31 -6.08 -41.13
C ASP A 120 -16.74 -5.79 -41.56
N GLN A 121 -16.89 -4.80 -42.41
CA GLN A 121 -18.16 -4.52 -43.04
C GLN A 121 -18.17 -5.17 -44.43
N THR A 122 -18.98 -6.21 -44.60
CA THR A 122 -19.19 -6.81 -45.89
C THR A 122 -20.48 -6.25 -46.46
N PHE A 123 -20.34 -5.44 -47.48
CA PHE A 123 -21.48 -4.97 -48.23
C PHE A 123 -21.87 -6.07 -49.25
N VAL A 124 -22.98 -6.69 -49.03
CA VAL A 124 -23.55 -7.62 -50.01
C VAL A 124 -24.40 -6.76 -50.96
N PRO A 125 -24.04 -6.66 -52.25
CA PRO A 125 -24.87 -5.94 -53.18
C PRO A 125 -26.21 -6.67 -53.26
N ILE A 126 -27.29 -5.92 -53.14
CA ILE A 126 -28.63 -6.48 -53.33
C ILE A 126 -28.78 -6.85 -54.80
N SER A 127 -28.68 -8.15 -55.09
CA SER A 127 -28.93 -8.66 -56.43
C SER A 127 -30.40 -8.56 -56.71
N GLY A 128 -30.77 -7.72 -57.65
CA GLY A 128 -32.16 -7.55 -58.06
C GLY A 128 -32.59 -6.15 -58.42
N PHE A 129 -31.70 -5.16 -58.15
CA PHE A 129 -31.88 -3.85 -58.74
C PHE A 129 -31.17 -3.78 -60.10
N GLU A 130 -31.87 -4.18 -61.12
CA GLU A 130 -31.47 -3.81 -62.46
C GLU A 130 -31.98 -2.41 -62.71
N TYR A 131 -31.04 -1.47 -62.91
CA TYR A 131 -31.36 -0.19 -63.41
C TYR A 131 -31.55 -0.35 -64.92
N GLU A 132 -32.77 -0.34 -65.37
CA GLU A 132 -33.02 -0.14 -66.78
C GLU A 132 -32.77 1.33 -67.19
#